data_64bd695ea3ef626717d1ae1768dbe96c
#
_entry.id   64bd695ea3ef626717d1ae1768dbe96c
#
_cell.length_a   1.000
_cell.length_b   1.000
_cell.length_c   1.000
_cell.angle_alpha   90.00
_cell.angle_beta   90.00
_cell.angle_gamma   90.00
#
_symmetry.space_group_name_H-M   'P 1'
#
loop_
_entity.id
_entity.type
_entity.pdbx_description
1 polymer ?
#
loop_
_entity_poly.entity_id
_entity_poly.type
_entity_poly.pdbx_seq_one_letter_code
_entity_poly.pdbx_strand_id
1 'polypeptide(L)'
;SRGIPDLDVMLRTICDTLKSWGAEPFIIPSMGSHGGACAEGQLEMLAGYNITEESMGVPILSSMEGVQYGELNGIPLYCDKYAYESDGIVIFNKVKPHTDFRGPHESGLAKMIAIGIAKHKGASMFHSFGFHRFTELIPQVAEQFLEKCPFAFGVGVVQNAYDDICAMEVCGKDNFMETDARLLVVAKERMAKFKFNDIDVLIIDEIGKNISGNGHDPNVTGRNITHTFGATLNLKKLFIRGITPEAHHNGCGLGSADVTTRRCLNDVDWEVTWTN
;
A
#
# COMPACT_ATOMS: atom_id res chain seq x y z
N SER A 1 -1.02 -4.89 -0.20
CA SER A 1 -1.85 -3.86 -0.86
C SER A 1 -3.31 -4.27 -0.86
N ARG A 2 -4.21 -3.37 -0.54
CA ARG A 2 -5.66 -3.62 -0.62
C ARG A 2 -6.11 -3.71 -2.08
N GLY A 3 -7.12 -4.55 -2.34
CA GLY A 3 -7.77 -4.61 -3.65
C GLY A 3 -6.82 -5.07 -4.77
N ILE A 4 -6.10 -6.16 -4.58
CA ILE A 4 -5.41 -6.86 -5.66
C ILE A 4 -6.35 -8.00 -6.07
N PRO A 5 -6.84 -8.03 -7.32
CA PRO A 5 -7.64 -9.15 -7.80
C PRO A 5 -6.81 -10.43 -7.79
N ASP A 6 -7.45 -11.56 -7.52
CA ASP A 6 -6.81 -12.89 -7.49
C ASP A 6 -5.56 -12.96 -6.60
N LEU A 7 -5.50 -12.14 -5.53
CA LEU A 7 -4.36 -12.11 -4.62
C LEU A 7 -4.08 -13.49 -4.00
N ASP A 8 -5.13 -14.17 -3.59
CA ASP A 8 -5.07 -15.52 -3.03
C ASP A 8 -4.51 -16.54 -4.04
N VAL A 9 -4.95 -16.47 -5.29
CA VAL A 9 -4.44 -17.34 -6.38
C VAL A 9 -2.95 -17.09 -6.63
N MET A 10 -2.54 -15.83 -6.69
CA MET A 10 -1.12 -15.48 -6.91
C MET A 10 -0.24 -15.93 -5.74
N LEU A 11 -0.66 -15.65 -4.50
CA LEU A 11 0.10 -16.07 -3.32
C LEU A 11 0.15 -17.59 -3.20
N ARG A 12 -0.96 -18.27 -3.43
CA ARG A 12 -0.98 -19.75 -3.46
C ARG A 12 -0.02 -20.29 -4.51
N THR A 13 -0.01 -19.73 -5.71
CA THR A 13 0.90 -20.13 -6.79
C THR A 13 2.37 -19.94 -6.39
N ILE A 14 2.72 -18.84 -5.74
CA ILE A 14 4.07 -18.60 -5.22
C ILE A 14 4.43 -19.66 -4.17
N CYS A 15 3.55 -19.92 -3.21
CA CYS A 15 3.78 -20.93 -2.18
C CYS A 15 3.98 -22.33 -2.76
N ASP A 16 3.12 -22.75 -3.69
CA ASP A 16 3.21 -24.06 -4.32
C ASP A 16 4.48 -24.20 -5.19
N THR A 17 4.89 -23.13 -5.86
CA THR A 17 6.15 -23.08 -6.61
C THR A 17 7.35 -23.24 -5.68
N LEU A 18 7.40 -22.48 -4.58
CA LEU A 18 8.47 -22.60 -3.58
C LEU A 18 8.55 -24.02 -2.98
N LYS A 19 7.40 -24.63 -2.66
CA LYS A 19 7.35 -26.02 -2.21
C LYS A 19 7.91 -26.99 -3.25
N SER A 20 7.60 -26.78 -4.52
CA SER A 20 8.12 -27.64 -5.61
C SER A 20 9.65 -27.57 -5.73
N TRP A 21 10.26 -26.50 -5.24
CA TRP A 21 11.72 -26.33 -5.16
C TRP A 21 12.31 -26.86 -3.85
N GLY A 22 11.48 -27.44 -2.97
CA GLY A 22 11.92 -28.00 -1.69
C GLY A 22 11.98 -27.01 -0.54
N ALA A 23 11.42 -25.80 -0.69
CA ALA A 23 11.31 -24.83 0.40
C ALA A 23 10.08 -25.11 1.28
N GLU A 24 10.10 -24.61 2.51
CA GLU A 24 8.99 -24.61 3.47
C GLU A 24 8.46 -23.19 3.66
N PRO A 25 7.65 -22.67 2.71
CA PRO A 25 7.18 -21.29 2.78
C PRO A 25 6.14 -21.09 3.89
N PHE A 26 6.13 -19.90 4.45
CA PHE A 26 5.06 -19.38 5.29
C PHE A 26 4.72 -17.94 4.86
N ILE A 27 3.54 -17.46 5.23
CA ILE A 27 3.08 -16.11 4.94
C ILE A 27 3.15 -15.26 6.20
N ILE A 28 3.57 -14.01 6.05
CA ILE A 28 3.48 -12.99 7.10
C ILE A 28 2.62 -11.80 6.65
N PRO A 29 1.81 -11.21 7.54
CA PRO A 29 1.17 -9.94 7.25
C PRO A 29 2.20 -8.82 7.20
N SER A 30 2.24 -8.06 6.08
CA SER A 30 3.15 -6.92 5.88
C SER A 30 2.36 -5.65 5.66
N MET A 31 1.65 -5.21 6.71
CA MET A 31 0.66 -4.13 6.66
C MET A 31 1.02 -2.91 7.52
N GLY A 32 2.23 -2.87 8.09
CA GLY A 32 2.63 -1.79 9.00
C GLY A 32 1.70 -1.70 10.22
N SER A 33 0.99 -0.59 10.38
CA SER A 33 0.07 -0.33 11.48
C SER A 33 -1.40 -0.74 11.22
N HIS A 34 -1.74 -1.29 10.06
CA HIS A 34 -3.11 -1.71 9.77
C HIS A 34 -3.56 -2.87 10.66
N GLY A 35 -4.86 -3.15 10.66
CA GLY A 35 -5.43 -4.22 11.48
C GLY A 35 -5.36 -3.92 12.98
N GLY A 36 -5.55 -2.65 13.36
CA GLY A 36 -5.45 -2.21 14.76
C GLY A 36 -4.05 -2.33 15.35
N ALA A 37 -3.00 -2.45 14.52
CA ALA A 37 -1.62 -2.69 14.92
C ALA A 37 -1.44 -3.90 15.84
N CYS A 38 -2.24 -4.95 15.65
CA CYS A 38 -2.16 -6.21 16.39
C CYS A 38 -2.14 -7.42 15.46
N ALA A 39 -1.59 -8.53 15.95
CA ALA A 39 -1.40 -9.74 15.15
C ALA A 39 -2.74 -10.34 14.68
N GLU A 40 -3.72 -10.37 15.56
CA GLU A 40 -5.06 -10.92 15.32
C GLU A 40 -5.80 -10.11 14.24
N GLY A 41 -5.80 -8.78 14.35
CA GLY A 41 -6.46 -7.91 13.38
C GLY A 41 -5.80 -7.97 11.99
N GLN A 42 -4.49 -8.23 11.92
CA GLN A 42 -3.81 -8.45 10.64
C GLN A 42 -4.19 -9.79 10.01
N LEU A 43 -4.38 -10.86 10.82
CA LEU A 43 -4.89 -12.15 10.36
C LEU A 43 -6.34 -12.05 9.84
N GLU A 44 -7.21 -11.33 10.57
CA GLU A 44 -8.58 -11.09 10.14
C GLU A 44 -8.63 -10.37 8.78
N MET A 45 -7.77 -9.38 8.60
CA MET A 45 -7.66 -8.70 7.30
C MET A 45 -7.21 -9.63 6.17
N LEU A 46 -6.27 -10.53 6.40
CA LEU A 46 -5.85 -11.53 5.41
C LEU A 46 -6.99 -12.50 5.11
N ALA A 47 -7.69 -12.99 6.13
CA ALA A 47 -8.84 -13.88 5.95
C ALA A 47 -9.95 -13.24 5.11
N GLY A 48 -10.18 -11.92 5.23
CA GLY A 48 -11.09 -11.16 4.38
C GLY A 48 -10.72 -11.16 2.89
N TYR A 49 -9.47 -11.49 2.54
CA TYR A 49 -8.98 -11.69 1.17
C TYR A 49 -8.82 -13.18 0.80
N ASN A 50 -9.46 -14.08 1.53
CA ASN A 50 -9.31 -15.53 1.36
C ASN A 50 -7.86 -16.04 1.55
N ILE A 51 -7.06 -15.32 2.34
CA ILE A 51 -5.69 -15.73 2.69
C ILE A 51 -5.72 -16.32 4.08
N THR A 52 -5.89 -17.64 4.15
CA THR A 52 -5.91 -18.45 5.36
C THR A 52 -4.92 -19.60 5.23
N GLU A 53 -4.54 -20.25 6.31
CA GLU A 53 -3.65 -21.43 6.24
C GLU A 53 -4.25 -22.57 5.39
N GLU A 54 -5.57 -22.72 5.43
CA GLU A 54 -6.29 -23.71 4.62
C GLU A 54 -6.21 -23.38 3.13
N SER A 55 -6.56 -22.16 2.73
CA SER A 55 -6.54 -21.73 1.32
C SER A 55 -5.13 -21.64 0.75
N MET A 56 -4.16 -21.20 1.55
CA MET A 56 -2.75 -21.08 1.14
C MET A 56 -1.98 -22.39 1.26
N GLY A 57 -2.41 -23.32 2.09
CA GLY A 57 -1.72 -24.60 2.32
C GLY A 57 -0.34 -24.42 2.97
N VAL A 58 -0.10 -23.29 3.64
CA VAL A 58 1.13 -22.95 4.36
C VAL A 58 0.77 -22.23 5.67
N PRO A 59 1.64 -22.26 6.69
CA PRO A 59 1.42 -21.49 7.91
C PRO A 59 1.34 -19.97 7.62
N ILE A 60 0.53 -19.26 8.42
CA ILE A 60 0.50 -17.79 8.44
C ILE A 60 0.97 -17.32 9.80
N LEU A 61 2.20 -16.80 9.85
CA LEU A 61 2.82 -16.36 11.09
C LEU A 61 2.61 -14.85 11.26
N SER A 62 1.84 -14.45 12.26
CA SER A 62 1.56 -13.05 12.56
C SER A 62 2.16 -12.65 13.90
N SER A 63 2.97 -11.61 13.90
CA SER A 63 3.56 -10.99 15.08
C SER A 63 3.73 -9.49 14.82
N MET A 64 3.76 -8.71 15.88
CA MET A 64 4.15 -7.29 15.82
C MET A 64 5.61 -7.07 16.21
N GLU A 65 6.36 -8.15 16.48
CA GLU A 65 7.79 -8.09 16.82
C GLU A 65 8.60 -7.76 15.57
N GLY A 66 9.52 -6.81 15.72
CA GLY A 66 10.47 -6.42 14.68
C GLY A 66 11.90 -6.50 15.17
N VAL A 67 12.80 -7.03 14.33
CA VAL A 67 14.23 -7.04 14.54
C VAL A 67 14.84 -5.80 13.89
N GLN A 68 15.69 -5.09 14.62
CA GLN A 68 16.44 -3.98 14.06
C GLN A 68 17.61 -4.53 13.22
N TYR A 69 17.57 -4.28 11.89
CA TYR A 69 18.62 -4.73 10.98
C TYR A 69 19.62 -3.63 10.59
N GLY A 70 19.30 -2.38 10.90
CA GLY A 70 20.13 -1.25 10.51
C GLY A 70 19.67 0.06 11.11
N GLU A 71 20.27 1.12 10.61
CA GLU A 71 19.96 2.51 10.96
C GLU A 71 20.19 3.41 9.75
N LEU A 72 19.36 4.43 9.60
CA LEU A 72 19.49 5.47 8.59
C LEU A 72 19.30 6.85 9.23
N ASN A 73 20.34 7.66 9.27
CA ASN A 73 20.33 9.02 9.87
C ASN A 73 19.80 9.05 11.32
N GLY A 74 20.20 8.09 12.15
CA GLY A 74 19.72 7.95 13.52
C GLY A 74 18.35 7.26 13.66
N ILE A 75 17.78 6.78 12.53
CA ILE A 75 16.50 6.09 12.49
C ILE A 75 16.74 4.59 12.48
N PRO A 76 16.32 3.83 13.50
CA PRO A 76 16.44 2.38 13.48
C PRO A 76 15.49 1.78 12.43
N LEU A 77 16.00 0.85 11.63
CA LEU A 77 15.28 0.13 10.59
C LEU A 77 14.89 -1.26 11.09
N TYR A 78 13.61 -1.60 10.90
CA TYR A 78 13.04 -2.85 11.41
C TYR A 78 12.54 -3.75 10.28
N CYS A 79 12.71 -5.06 10.49
CA CYS A 79 12.09 -6.13 9.70
C CYS A 79 11.24 -6.99 10.62
N ASP A 80 10.14 -7.54 10.13
CA ASP A 80 9.38 -8.58 10.83
C ASP A 80 10.32 -9.69 11.31
N LYS A 81 10.13 -10.16 12.53
CA LYS A 81 11.01 -11.15 13.17
C LYS A 81 11.07 -12.46 12.38
N TYR A 82 9.92 -13.02 12.02
CA TYR A 82 9.88 -14.29 11.28
C TYR A 82 10.53 -14.15 9.90
N ALA A 83 10.31 -13.02 9.22
CA ALA A 83 10.97 -12.76 7.96
C ALA A 83 12.48 -12.63 8.12
N TYR A 84 12.95 -11.91 9.13
CA TYR A 84 14.37 -11.71 9.36
C TYR A 84 15.11 -13.01 9.72
N GLU A 85 14.44 -13.91 10.45
CA GLU A 85 14.98 -15.20 10.88
C GLU A 85 14.83 -16.31 9.83
N SER A 86 14.18 -16.03 8.69
CA SER A 86 14.01 -17.00 7.58
C SER A 86 15.24 -17.05 6.67
N ASP A 87 15.34 -18.11 5.85
CA ASP A 87 16.41 -18.26 4.85
C ASP A 87 16.20 -17.36 3.61
N GLY A 88 14.96 -16.86 3.38
CA GLY A 88 14.67 -16.04 2.23
C GLY A 88 13.32 -15.30 2.34
N ILE A 89 13.32 -14.01 2.00
CA ILE A 89 12.14 -13.16 2.01
C ILE A 89 11.67 -12.91 0.58
N VAL A 90 10.41 -13.23 0.31
CA VAL A 90 9.73 -12.86 -0.94
C VAL A 90 8.87 -11.61 -0.67
N ILE A 91 9.13 -10.53 -1.39
CA ILE A 91 8.34 -9.30 -1.33
C ILE A 91 7.31 -9.30 -2.46
N PHE A 92 6.03 -9.38 -2.11
CA PHE A 92 4.92 -9.29 -3.05
C PHE A 92 4.14 -8.00 -2.82
N ASN A 93 3.95 -7.16 -3.84
CA ASN A 93 3.12 -5.96 -3.71
C ASN A 93 2.57 -5.45 -5.05
N LYS A 94 1.43 -4.72 -4.95
CA LYS A 94 0.93 -3.89 -6.03
C LYS A 94 1.74 -2.60 -6.12
N VAL A 95 2.20 -2.28 -7.32
CA VAL A 95 2.87 -1.02 -7.63
C VAL A 95 1.86 -0.03 -8.20
N LYS A 96 1.76 1.15 -7.59
CA LYS A 96 0.85 2.22 -8.01
C LYS A 96 1.35 3.59 -7.56
N PRO A 97 0.86 4.70 -8.16
CA PRO A 97 1.11 6.04 -7.64
C PRO A 97 0.62 6.18 -6.19
N HIS A 98 1.37 6.91 -5.38
CA HIS A 98 0.96 7.24 -4.02
C HIS A 98 -0.04 8.41 -4.02
N THR A 99 -0.86 8.49 -2.99
CA THR A 99 -1.86 9.57 -2.84
C THR A 99 -1.26 10.87 -2.31
N ASP A 100 -0.09 10.80 -1.64
CA ASP A 100 0.42 11.92 -0.84
C ASP A 100 1.83 12.36 -1.18
N PHE A 101 2.59 11.65 -1.99
CA PHE A 101 3.92 12.07 -2.45
C PHE A 101 4.23 11.53 -3.85
N ARG A 102 5.29 12.10 -4.46
CA ARG A 102 5.81 11.70 -5.77
C ARG A 102 7.29 11.34 -5.65
N GLY A 103 7.69 10.36 -6.47
CA GLY A 103 9.08 9.95 -6.57
C GLY A 103 9.27 8.80 -7.56
N PRO A 104 10.50 8.29 -7.70
CA PRO A 104 10.77 7.10 -8.50
C PRO A 104 10.21 5.82 -7.86
N HIS A 105 10.02 5.83 -6.53
CA HIS A 105 9.45 4.73 -5.73
C HIS A 105 8.33 5.30 -4.88
N GLU A 106 7.08 4.97 -5.21
CA GLU A 106 5.90 5.45 -4.50
C GLU A 106 5.25 4.31 -3.71
N SER A 107 4.05 3.83 -4.09
CA SER A 107 3.47 2.61 -3.52
C SER A 107 3.91 1.41 -4.35
N GLY A 108 4.83 0.60 -3.82
CA GLY A 108 5.39 -0.51 -4.55
C GLY A 108 6.20 -1.43 -3.64
N LEU A 109 7.14 -2.14 -4.25
CA LEU A 109 8.01 -3.11 -3.57
C LEU A 109 8.92 -2.42 -2.55
N ALA A 110 9.54 -1.29 -2.92
CA ALA A 110 10.42 -0.53 -2.03
C ALA A 110 9.66 0.00 -0.81
N LYS A 111 8.42 0.51 -0.97
CA LYS A 111 7.59 0.94 0.15
C LYS A 111 7.13 -0.23 1.01
N MET A 112 6.90 -1.41 0.45
CA MET A 112 6.58 -2.61 1.23
C MET A 112 7.72 -2.94 2.20
N ILE A 113 8.96 -2.80 1.76
CA ILE A 113 10.14 -2.95 2.63
C ILE A 113 10.17 -1.86 3.71
N ALA A 114 10.06 -0.59 3.31
CA ALA A 114 10.26 0.53 4.24
C ALA A 114 9.18 0.63 5.33
N ILE A 115 7.94 0.22 5.02
CA ILE A 115 6.77 0.43 5.88
C ILE A 115 6.06 -0.88 6.20
N GLY A 116 5.74 -1.70 5.19
CA GLY A 116 4.90 -2.89 5.36
C GLY A 116 5.51 -3.92 6.29
N ILE A 117 6.70 -4.41 5.96
CA ILE A 117 7.42 -5.43 6.71
C ILE A 117 8.06 -4.89 8.00
N ALA A 118 8.21 -3.56 8.11
CA ALA A 118 8.74 -2.90 9.28
C ALA A 118 7.79 -2.90 10.50
N LYS A 119 6.59 -3.47 10.36
CA LYS A 119 5.53 -3.53 11.36
C LYS A 119 5.13 -2.15 11.89
N HIS A 120 4.33 -2.11 12.93
CA HIS A 120 3.86 -0.84 13.51
C HIS A 120 5.02 0.05 13.95
N LYS A 121 6.02 -0.52 14.62
CA LYS A 121 7.15 0.23 15.16
C LYS A 121 7.94 0.97 14.07
N GLY A 122 8.32 0.29 13.01
CA GLY A 122 9.04 0.91 11.89
C GLY A 122 8.15 1.84 11.08
N ALA A 123 6.90 1.47 10.83
CA ALA A 123 5.94 2.30 10.10
C ALA A 123 5.70 3.65 10.81
N SER A 124 5.46 3.64 12.13
CA SER A 124 5.23 4.85 12.92
C SER A 124 6.44 5.78 12.92
N MET A 125 7.63 5.22 13.06
CA MET A 125 8.87 5.99 12.98
C MET A 125 9.05 6.61 11.60
N PHE A 126 8.78 5.86 10.54
CA PHE A 126 8.90 6.35 9.18
C PHE A 126 7.90 7.49 8.90
N HIS A 127 6.66 7.35 9.34
CA HIS A 127 5.62 8.38 9.19
C HIS A 127 5.94 9.67 9.98
N SER A 128 6.68 9.60 11.07
CA SER A 128 7.06 10.79 11.86
C SER A 128 7.92 11.80 11.08
N PHE A 129 8.58 11.38 9.99
CA PHE A 129 9.37 12.26 9.12
C PHE A 129 8.53 13.07 8.13
N GLY A 130 7.25 12.74 7.98
CA GLY A 130 6.35 13.37 7.02
C GLY A 130 6.59 12.94 5.57
N PHE A 131 5.57 13.02 4.75
CA PHE A 131 5.58 12.54 3.36
C PHE A 131 6.62 13.21 2.46
N HIS A 132 7.05 14.44 2.78
CA HIS A 132 8.06 15.16 2.02
C HIS A 132 9.45 14.47 2.03
N ARG A 133 9.73 13.62 3.04
CA ARG A 133 10.96 12.84 3.13
C ARG A 133 10.87 11.46 2.48
N PHE A 134 9.67 10.96 2.17
CA PHE A 134 9.49 9.60 1.68
C PHE A 134 10.20 9.34 0.35
N THR A 135 10.21 10.31 -0.55
CA THR A 135 10.90 10.20 -1.83
C THR A 135 12.40 9.90 -1.68
N GLU A 136 13.03 10.48 -0.65
CA GLU A 136 14.43 10.30 -0.33
C GLU A 136 14.68 9.01 0.49
N LEU A 137 13.86 8.77 1.52
CA LEU A 137 14.11 7.73 2.51
C LEU A 137 13.73 6.32 2.04
N ILE A 138 12.65 6.16 1.26
CA ILE A 138 12.20 4.85 0.81
C ILE A 138 13.29 4.09 0.03
N PRO A 139 13.96 4.69 -0.98
CA PRO A 139 15.03 4.01 -1.69
C PRO A 139 16.18 3.58 -0.77
N GLN A 140 16.64 4.48 0.09
CA GLN A 140 17.76 4.22 0.98
C GLN A 140 17.48 3.08 1.98
N VAL A 141 16.24 3.01 2.49
CA VAL A 141 15.80 1.92 3.37
C VAL A 141 15.72 0.60 2.61
N ALA A 142 15.16 0.63 1.39
CA ALA A 142 15.07 -0.56 0.55
C ALA A 142 16.45 -1.12 0.18
N GLU A 143 17.41 -0.26 -0.18
CA GLU A 143 18.79 -0.66 -0.47
C GLU A 143 19.46 -1.31 0.74
N GLN A 144 19.35 -0.70 1.94
CA GLN A 144 19.91 -1.31 3.16
C GLN A 144 19.24 -2.65 3.49
N PHE A 145 17.94 -2.78 3.27
CA PHE A 145 17.24 -4.06 3.47
C PHE A 145 17.76 -5.15 2.54
N LEU A 146 17.90 -4.83 1.26
CA LEU A 146 18.44 -5.76 0.27
C LEU A 146 19.86 -6.21 0.59
N GLU A 147 20.65 -5.40 1.28
CA GLU A 147 22.01 -5.75 1.70
C GLU A 147 22.05 -6.61 2.95
N LYS A 148 21.18 -6.34 3.95
CA LYS A 148 21.29 -6.84 5.32
C LYS A 148 20.28 -7.91 5.70
N CYS A 149 19.16 -8.02 4.96
CA CYS A 149 18.13 -9.02 5.20
C CYS A 149 18.22 -10.16 4.18
N PRO A 150 17.69 -11.35 4.49
CA PRO A 150 17.75 -12.52 3.59
C PRO A 150 16.74 -12.38 2.43
N PHE A 151 16.90 -11.38 1.58
CA PHE A 151 16.04 -11.16 0.43
C PHE A 151 16.25 -12.24 -0.64
N ALA A 152 15.16 -12.89 -1.07
CA ALA A 152 15.16 -13.87 -2.16
C ALA A 152 14.78 -13.24 -3.49
N PHE A 153 13.55 -12.75 -3.63
CA PHE A 153 13.06 -12.05 -4.82
C PHE A 153 11.83 -11.18 -4.53
N GLY A 154 11.52 -10.29 -5.46
CA GLY A 154 10.32 -9.46 -5.44
C GLY A 154 9.34 -9.84 -6.54
N VAL A 155 8.05 -9.68 -6.29
CA VAL A 155 6.97 -9.81 -7.28
C VAL A 155 6.13 -8.54 -7.25
N GLY A 156 6.24 -7.74 -8.29
CA GLY A 156 5.46 -6.52 -8.47
C GLY A 156 4.31 -6.72 -9.43
N VAL A 157 3.12 -6.26 -9.07
CA VAL A 157 1.93 -6.31 -9.94
C VAL A 157 1.35 -4.92 -10.17
N VAL A 158 0.81 -4.69 -11.37
CA VAL A 158 0.16 -3.43 -11.74
C VAL A 158 -1.27 -3.71 -12.20
N GLN A 159 -2.20 -2.91 -11.73
CA GLN A 159 -3.59 -2.89 -12.19
C GLN A 159 -3.83 -1.78 -13.21
N ASN A 160 -4.74 -2.04 -14.14
CA ASN A 160 -5.27 -1.04 -15.06
C ASN A 160 -6.49 -0.29 -14.47
N ALA A 161 -7.11 0.57 -15.28
CA ALA A 161 -8.30 1.35 -14.91
C ALA A 161 -9.57 0.52 -14.70
N TYR A 162 -9.57 -0.76 -15.03
CA TYR A 162 -10.67 -1.72 -14.86
C TYR A 162 -10.43 -2.71 -13.73
N ASP A 163 -9.40 -2.43 -12.91
CA ASP A 163 -8.94 -3.29 -11.82
C ASP A 163 -8.36 -4.65 -12.24
N ASP A 164 -8.10 -4.86 -13.54
CA ASP A 164 -7.42 -6.07 -14.02
C ASP A 164 -5.89 -5.97 -13.81
N ILE A 165 -5.23 -7.09 -13.57
CA ILE A 165 -3.76 -7.16 -13.59
C ILE A 165 -3.28 -7.02 -15.04
N CYS A 166 -2.53 -5.96 -15.32
CA CYS A 166 -2.01 -5.65 -16.65
C CYS A 166 -0.49 -5.81 -16.79
N ALA A 167 0.23 -5.93 -15.68
CA ALA A 167 1.65 -6.27 -15.64
C ALA A 167 1.99 -7.02 -14.35
N MET A 168 2.90 -7.97 -14.47
CA MET A 168 3.49 -8.70 -13.34
C MET A 168 4.95 -8.97 -13.66
N GLU A 169 5.84 -8.67 -12.73
CA GLU A 169 7.27 -8.92 -12.90
C GLU A 169 7.88 -9.49 -11.63
N VAL A 170 8.81 -10.42 -11.83
CA VAL A 170 9.66 -10.98 -10.78
C VAL A 170 11.03 -10.35 -10.88
N CYS A 171 11.61 -9.92 -9.76
CA CYS A 171 12.91 -9.28 -9.73
C CYS A 171 13.80 -9.86 -8.64
N GLY A 172 15.07 -10.00 -8.95
CA GLY A 172 16.12 -10.32 -7.99
C GLY A 172 16.65 -9.04 -7.30
N LYS A 173 17.65 -9.22 -6.46
CA LYS A 173 18.29 -8.12 -5.71
C LYS A 173 18.83 -7.01 -6.65
N ASP A 174 19.52 -7.41 -7.72
CA ASP A 174 20.26 -6.48 -8.59
C ASP A 174 19.35 -5.56 -9.40
N ASN A 175 18.13 -5.98 -9.72
CA ASN A 175 17.18 -5.21 -10.52
C ASN A 175 15.90 -4.82 -9.75
N PHE A 176 15.87 -4.99 -8.44
CA PHE A 176 14.70 -4.72 -7.60
C PHE A 176 14.22 -3.27 -7.72
N MET A 177 15.13 -2.32 -7.51
CA MET A 177 14.81 -0.89 -7.55
C MET A 177 14.41 -0.43 -8.95
N GLU A 178 15.12 -0.91 -9.99
CA GLU A 178 14.77 -0.62 -11.38
C GLU A 178 13.38 -1.16 -11.74
N THR A 179 13.06 -2.39 -11.32
CA THR A 179 11.77 -3.02 -11.58
C THR A 179 10.63 -2.27 -10.89
N ASP A 180 10.79 -1.90 -9.61
CA ASP A 180 9.79 -1.11 -8.87
C ASP A 180 9.52 0.24 -9.55
N ALA A 181 10.58 0.97 -9.96
CA ALA A 181 10.43 2.25 -10.65
C ALA A 181 9.77 2.10 -12.03
N ARG A 182 10.16 1.08 -12.83
CA ARG A 182 9.57 0.82 -14.14
C ARG A 182 8.10 0.42 -14.06
N LEU A 183 7.73 -0.45 -13.11
CA LEU A 183 6.33 -0.81 -12.86
C LEU A 183 5.50 0.39 -12.42
N LEU A 184 6.09 1.34 -11.68
CA LEU A 184 5.40 2.59 -11.34
C LEU A 184 5.08 3.44 -12.56
N VAL A 185 5.96 3.49 -13.56
CA VAL A 185 5.68 4.18 -14.84
C VAL A 185 4.49 3.52 -15.53
N VAL A 186 4.50 2.19 -15.66
CA VAL A 186 3.38 1.44 -16.23
C VAL A 186 2.09 1.70 -15.47
N ALA A 187 2.14 1.72 -14.13
CA ALA A 187 0.96 2.02 -13.30
C ALA A 187 0.39 3.42 -13.57
N LYS A 188 1.26 4.44 -13.69
CA LYS A 188 0.85 5.81 -14.02
C LYS A 188 0.22 5.92 -15.43
N GLU A 189 0.67 5.10 -16.37
CA GLU A 189 0.10 5.07 -17.73
C GLU A 189 -1.26 4.37 -17.78
N ARG A 190 -1.43 3.29 -17.00
CA ARG A 190 -2.60 2.38 -17.06
C ARG A 190 -3.71 2.71 -16.08
N MET A 191 -3.46 3.56 -15.07
CA MET A 191 -4.50 3.97 -14.11
C MET A 191 -5.65 4.75 -14.76
N ALA A 192 -6.78 4.80 -14.09
CA ALA A 192 -7.93 5.59 -14.51
C ALA A 192 -7.58 7.09 -14.63
N LYS A 193 -8.08 7.72 -15.69
CA LYS A 193 -7.89 9.16 -15.97
C LYS A 193 -9.15 9.73 -16.59
N PHE A 194 -9.47 10.99 -16.28
CA PHE A 194 -10.43 11.74 -17.05
C PHE A 194 -9.88 12.00 -18.47
N LYS A 195 -10.75 12.01 -19.47
CA LYS A 195 -10.39 12.30 -20.87
C LYS A 195 -10.31 13.79 -21.18
N PHE A 196 -10.60 14.64 -20.19
CA PHE A 196 -10.55 16.12 -20.27
C PHE A 196 -9.92 16.65 -18.98
N ASN A 197 -9.23 17.76 -19.06
CA ASN A 197 -8.44 18.30 -17.95
C ASN A 197 -9.16 19.44 -17.21
N ASP A 198 -10.11 20.13 -17.85
CA ASP A 198 -10.84 21.26 -17.28
C ASP A 198 -12.21 20.81 -16.81
N ILE A 199 -12.45 20.92 -15.51
CA ILE A 199 -13.71 20.54 -14.86
C ILE A 199 -14.16 21.67 -13.96
N ASP A 200 -15.31 22.27 -14.22
CA ASP A 200 -15.87 23.30 -13.35
C ASP A 200 -16.38 22.70 -12.03
N VAL A 201 -17.12 21.59 -12.11
CA VAL A 201 -17.64 20.90 -10.94
C VAL A 201 -17.52 19.38 -11.15
N LEU A 202 -16.79 18.73 -10.27
CA LEU A 202 -16.76 17.27 -10.16
C LEU A 202 -17.65 16.84 -9.00
N ILE A 203 -18.63 16.01 -9.29
CA ILE A 203 -19.50 15.42 -8.27
C ILE A 203 -19.11 13.97 -8.11
N ILE A 204 -18.73 13.60 -6.89
CA ILE A 204 -18.46 12.22 -6.49
C ILE A 204 -19.59 11.74 -5.60
N ASP A 205 -20.25 10.67 -6.01
CA ASP A 205 -21.38 10.14 -5.26
C ASP A 205 -20.96 9.57 -3.93
N GLU A 206 -19.87 8.80 -3.89
CA GLU A 206 -19.36 8.19 -2.68
C GLU A 206 -17.82 8.13 -2.68
N ILE A 207 -17.23 8.37 -1.52
CA ILE A 207 -15.81 8.15 -1.23
C ILE A 207 -15.67 7.04 -0.21
N GLY A 208 -14.50 6.42 -0.11
CA GLY A 208 -14.24 5.42 0.92
C GLY A 208 -12.82 4.88 0.89
N LYS A 209 -12.33 4.41 2.04
CA LYS A 209 -11.02 3.77 2.15
C LYS A 209 -10.91 2.46 1.35
N ASN A 210 -12.02 1.83 1.01
CA ASN A 210 -12.10 0.71 0.08
C ASN A 210 -11.79 1.13 -1.37
N ILE A 211 -12.10 2.38 -1.75
CA ILE A 211 -11.81 2.96 -3.07
C ILE A 211 -10.35 3.44 -3.13
N SER A 212 -9.95 4.28 -2.17
CA SER A 212 -8.58 4.81 -2.06
C SER A 212 -8.22 5.08 -0.60
N GLY A 213 -6.94 5.03 -0.26
CA GLY A 213 -6.46 5.35 1.09
C GLY A 213 -6.90 6.74 1.58
N ASN A 214 -7.08 7.70 0.66
CA ASN A 214 -7.55 9.06 0.92
C ASN A 214 -9.05 9.24 0.58
N GLY A 215 -9.82 8.17 0.60
CA GLY A 215 -11.25 8.18 0.30
C GLY A 215 -11.57 8.23 -1.19
N HIS A 216 -10.94 9.13 -1.93
CA HIS A 216 -10.83 9.16 -3.39
C HIS A 216 -9.37 9.26 -3.80
N ASP A 217 -9.02 8.88 -5.02
CA ASP A 217 -7.63 8.93 -5.47
C ASP A 217 -7.27 10.35 -6.00
N PRO A 218 -6.35 11.08 -5.33
CA PRO A 218 -5.87 12.38 -5.79
C PRO A 218 -5.20 12.35 -7.17
N ASN A 219 -4.68 11.19 -7.59
CA ASN A 219 -4.11 11.01 -8.91
C ASN A 219 -5.16 11.08 -10.01
N VAL A 220 -6.42 10.76 -9.69
CA VAL A 220 -7.57 10.83 -10.60
C VAL A 220 -8.28 12.16 -10.47
N THR A 221 -8.59 12.57 -9.23
CA THR A 221 -9.42 13.75 -8.97
C THR A 221 -8.67 15.07 -9.02
N GLY A 222 -7.33 15.03 -8.99
CA GLY A 222 -6.50 16.24 -8.93
C GLY A 222 -6.52 16.96 -7.58
N ARG A 223 -7.23 16.45 -6.57
CA ARG A 223 -7.30 17.06 -5.23
C ARG A 223 -6.35 16.34 -4.26
N ASN A 224 -5.26 17.01 -3.94
CA ASN A 224 -4.20 16.55 -3.07
C ASN A 224 -4.23 17.34 -1.75
N ILE A 225 -4.49 16.66 -0.65
CA ILE A 225 -4.60 17.26 0.69
C ILE A 225 -3.24 17.72 1.23
N THR A 226 -2.19 16.97 0.90
CA THR A 226 -0.84 17.23 1.42
C THR A 226 -0.09 18.33 0.67
N HIS A 227 -0.60 18.78 -0.48
CA HIS A 227 0.05 19.76 -1.36
C HIS A 227 1.49 19.39 -1.78
N THR A 228 1.85 18.12 -1.72
CA THR A 228 3.21 17.64 -2.03
C THR A 228 3.49 17.52 -3.53
N PHE A 229 2.47 17.59 -4.35
CA PHE A 229 2.57 17.60 -5.82
C PHE A 229 1.47 18.46 -6.45
N GLY A 230 1.70 18.89 -7.70
CA GLY A 230 0.73 19.71 -8.44
C GLY A 230 -0.56 18.96 -8.79
N ALA A 231 -1.62 19.69 -9.01
CA ALA A 231 -2.90 19.14 -9.46
C ALA A 231 -2.75 18.47 -10.83
N THR A 232 -3.38 17.31 -11.02
CA THR A 232 -3.44 16.58 -12.29
C THR A 232 -4.59 17.06 -13.18
N LEU A 233 -5.58 17.75 -12.57
CA LEU A 233 -6.75 18.35 -13.24
C LEU A 233 -6.89 19.81 -12.85
N ASN A 234 -7.39 20.62 -13.78
CA ASN A 234 -7.89 21.97 -13.50
C ASN A 234 -9.33 21.88 -12.96
N LEU A 235 -9.45 21.41 -11.71
CA LEU A 235 -10.75 21.21 -11.05
C LEU A 235 -11.08 22.42 -10.18
N LYS A 236 -12.15 23.15 -10.52
CA LYS A 236 -12.57 24.33 -9.75
C LYS A 236 -13.28 23.95 -8.46
N LYS A 237 -14.25 23.03 -8.53
CA LYS A 237 -15.06 22.61 -7.37
C LYS A 237 -15.20 21.09 -7.30
N LEU A 238 -14.98 20.54 -6.09
CA LEU A 238 -15.23 19.15 -5.76
C LEU A 238 -16.43 19.06 -4.81
N PHE A 239 -17.44 18.32 -5.21
CA PHE A 239 -18.60 18.01 -4.39
C PHE A 239 -18.65 16.52 -4.06
N ILE A 240 -18.61 16.16 -2.79
CA ILE A 240 -18.72 14.78 -2.30
C ILE A 240 -20.09 14.60 -1.66
N ARG A 241 -20.87 13.61 -2.11
CA ARG A 241 -22.26 13.39 -1.71
C ARG A 241 -22.43 12.41 -0.55
N GLY A 242 -21.52 11.43 -0.41
CA GLY A 242 -21.64 10.35 0.56
C GLY A 242 -20.35 9.59 0.80
N ILE A 243 -20.44 8.61 1.70
CA ILE A 243 -19.37 7.67 2.08
C ILE A 243 -19.89 6.27 1.78
N THR A 244 -19.03 5.38 1.26
CA THR A 244 -19.40 3.98 1.01
C THR A 244 -19.69 3.24 2.32
N PRO A 245 -20.63 2.29 2.33
CA PRO A 245 -20.87 1.43 3.51
C PRO A 245 -19.61 0.68 3.97
N GLU A 246 -18.78 0.26 3.02
CA GLU A 246 -17.53 -0.49 3.25
C GLU A 246 -16.43 0.39 3.88
N ALA A 247 -16.59 1.69 3.91
CA ALA A 247 -15.70 2.59 4.64
C ALA A 247 -15.98 2.62 6.15
N HIS A 248 -17.06 1.95 6.62
CA HIS A 248 -17.45 1.90 8.03
C HIS A 248 -17.52 3.30 8.66
N HIS A 249 -18.21 4.23 7.98
CA HIS A 249 -18.37 5.65 8.39
C HIS A 249 -17.06 6.46 8.48
N ASN A 250 -15.96 5.95 7.93
CA ASN A 250 -14.70 6.69 7.87
C ASN A 250 -14.76 7.78 6.80
N GLY A 251 -14.72 9.04 7.23
CA GLY A 251 -14.81 10.23 6.37
C GLY A 251 -13.46 10.70 5.78
N CYS A 252 -12.41 9.86 5.79
CA CYS A 252 -11.12 10.22 5.21
C CYS A 252 -11.29 10.64 3.75
N GLY A 253 -10.71 11.79 3.39
CA GLY A 253 -10.84 12.39 2.05
C GLY A 253 -11.93 13.46 1.93
N LEU A 254 -12.91 13.50 2.83
CA LEU A 254 -13.98 14.51 2.80
C LEU A 254 -13.43 15.94 2.93
N GLY A 255 -12.32 16.13 3.65
CA GLY A 255 -11.67 17.43 3.82
C GLY A 255 -11.06 18.02 2.54
N SER A 256 -10.97 17.27 1.45
CA SER A 256 -10.53 17.77 0.14
C SER A 256 -11.66 18.40 -0.68
N ALA A 257 -12.92 18.19 -0.27
CA ALA A 257 -14.10 18.70 -0.96
C ALA A 257 -14.31 20.21 -0.68
N ASP A 258 -14.77 20.93 -1.72
CA ASP A 258 -15.27 22.30 -1.54
C ASP A 258 -16.68 22.29 -0.94
N VAL A 259 -17.47 21.24 -1.22
CA VAL A 259 -18.87 21.11 -0.81
C VAL A 259 -19.18 19.66 -0.48
N THR A 260 -20.01 19.45 0.55
CA THR A 260 -20.62 18.15 0.85
C THR A 260 -22.06 18.31 1.32
N THR A 261 -22.78 17.20 1.49
CA THR A 261 -24.16 17.21 2.00
C THR A 261 -24.17 17.11 3.54
N ARG A 262 -25.22 17.67 4.16
CA ARG A 262 -25.42 17.46 5.61
C ARG A 262 -25.59 15.97 5.94
N ARG A 263 -26.21 15.20 5.06
CA ARG A 263 -26.34 13.74 5.22
C ARG A 263 -24.97 13.08 5.29
N CYS A 264 -24.05 13.41 4.38
CA CYS A 264 -22.69 12.88 4.39
C CYS A 264 -21.93 13.24 5.67
N LEU A 265 -22.04 14.51 6.13
CA LEU A 265 -21.41 14.93 7.40
C LEU A 265 -21.95 14.18 8.62
N ASN A 266 -23.26 13.93 8.65
CA ASN A 266 -23.90 13.20 9.74
C ASN A 266 -23.58 11.71 9.74
N ASP A 267 -23.13 11.16 8.59
CA ASP A 267 -22.75 9.76 8.44
C ASP A 267 -21.30 9.50 8.88
N VAL A 268 -20.48 10.56 9.05
CA VAL A 268 -19.07 10.43 9.45
C VAL A 268 -18.98 10.05 10.92
N ASP A 269 -18.30 8.94 11.21
CA ASP A 269 -17.76 8.64 12.53
C ASP A 269 -16.39 9.33 12.67
N TRP A 270 -16.37 10.38 13.48
CA TRP A 270 -15.17 11.20 13.67
C TRP A 270 -14.08 10.49 14.47
N GLU A 271 -14.43 9.58 15.38
CA GLU A 271 -13.48 8.78 16.14
C GLU A 271 -12.75 7.81 15.20
N VAL A 272 -13.51 7.08 14.40
CA VAL A 272 -12.95 6.17 13.37
C VAL A 272 -12.13 6.96 12.33
N THR A 273 -12.55 8.18 11.98
CA THR A 273 -11.86 9.01 10.98
C THR A 273 -10.53 9.52 11.48
N TRP A 274 -10.42 9.93 12.73
CA TRP A 274 -9.20 10.52 13.29
C TRP A 274 -8.18 9.50 13.79
N THR A 275 -8.60 8.27 14.07
CA THR A 275 -7.70 7.19 14.50
C THR A 275 -7.00 6.45 13.34
N ASN A 276 -7.30 6.83 12.11
CA ASN A 276 -6.81 6.13 10.90
C ASN A 276 -5.73 6.94 10.16
#